data_ab82f4ab4a6c2542a71c9eb8b3edd8cf
#
_entry.id   ab82f4ab4a6c2542a71c9eb8b3edd8cf
#
_cell.length_a   1.000
_cell.length_b   1.000
_cell.length_c   1.000
_cell.angle_alpha   90.00
_cell.angle_beta   90.00
_cell.angle_gamma   90.00
#
_symmetry.space_group_name_H-M   'P 1'
#
loop_
_entity.id
_entity.type
_entity.pdbx_description
1 polymer ?
#
loop_
_entity_poly.entity_id
_entity_poly.type
_entity_poly.pdbx_seq_one_letter_code
_entity_poly.pdbx_strand_id
1 'polypeptide(L)'
;MNTEQVAQKVVELVRKQAWHEALDTLYDKDIVSVEARTMDGSSPETKGNDGVRGKVDWWLENMQVHSFKANGPFVAHDRFVVQYDADVTDKNSKKRFQLSEGGVYTVKNGKIVREEFLPRSGN
;
A
#
# COMPACT_ATOMS: atom_id res chain seq x y z
N MET A 1 1.27 19.93 1.44
CA MET A 1 2.35 19.33 0.62
C MET A 1 1.85 19.10 -0.79
N ASN A 2 2.71 19.25 -1.77
CA ASN A 2 2.38 18.89 -3.15
C ASN A 2 2.55 17.38 -3.37
N THR A 3 2.21 16.90 -4.56
CA THR A 3 2.26 15.46 -4.88
C THR A 3 3.67 14.88 -4.70
N GLU A 4 4.68 15.59 -5.15
CA GLU A 4 6.08 15.16 -5.02
C GLU A 4 6.47 14.96 -3.55
N GLN A 5 6.13 15.91 -2.70
CA GLN A 5 6.45 15.84 -1.27
C GLN A 5 5.72 14.69 -0.59
N VAL A 6 4.44 14.50 -0.91
CA VAL A 6 3.67 13.37 -0.39
C VAL A 6 4.31 12.05 -0.83
N ALA A 7 4.66 11.94 -2.12
CA ALA A 7 5.26 10.74 -2.68
C ALA A 7 6.58 10.38 -1.99
N GLN A 8 7.45 11.37 -1.80
CA GLN A 8 8.74 11.14 -1.13
C GLN A 8 8.54 10.71 0.31
N LYS A 9 7.57 11.32 1.00
CA LYS A 9 7.29 10.97 2.39
C LYS A 9 6.70 9.56 2.52
N VAL A 10 5.83 9.17 1.58
CA VAL A 10 5.31 7.80 1.56
C VAL A 10 6.45 6.79 1.42
N VAL A 11 7.33 6.99 0.44
CA VAL A 11 8.44 6.05 0.22
C VAL A 11 9.32 5.95 1.46
N GLU A 12 9.62 7.08 2.10
CA GLU A 12 10.40 7.10 3.33
C GLU A 12 9.74 6.25 4.42
N LEU A 13 8.44 6.44 4.63
CA LEU A 13 7.71 5.74 5.68
C LEU A 13 7.52 4.26 5.39
N VAL A 14 7.16 3.89 4.14
CA VAL A 14 6.94 2.49 3.81
C VAL A 14 8.24 1.67 3.83
N ARG A 15 9.38 2.28 3.52
CA ARG A 15 10.68 1.61 3.66
C ARG A 15 10.99 1.23 5.10
N LYS A 16 10.45 1.97 6.05
CA LYS A 16 10.55 1.67 7.49
C LYS A 16 9.39 0.81 7.97
N GLN A 17 8.48 0.45 7.07
CA GLN A 17 7.23 -0.23 7.40
C GLN A 17 6.40 0.55 8.44
N ALA A 18 6.48 1.87 8.40
CA ALA A 18 5.75 2.77 9.30
C ALA A 18 4.36 3.10 8.72
N TRP A 19 3.57 2.05 8.51
CA TRP A 19 2.27 2.13 7.84
C TRP A 19 1.27 3.01 8.60
N HIS A 20 1.23 2.89 9.93
CA HIS A 20 0.30 3.68 10.75
C HIS A 20 0.61 5.16 10.68
N GLU A 21 1.89 5.52 10.69
CA GLU A 21 2.28 6.92 10.55
C GLU A 21 1.87 7.48 9.18
N ALA A 22 2.02 6.68 8.11
CA ALA A 22 1.56 7.10 6.79
C ALA A 22 0.05 7.33 6.76
N LEU A 23 -0.72 6.42 7.35
CA LEU A 23 -2.17 6.56 7.46
C LEU A 23 -2.56 7.82 8.24
N ASP A 24 -1.87 8.09 9.35
CA ASP A 24 -2.18 9.21 10.22
C ASP A 24 -1.84 10.55 9.60
N THR A 25 -0.78 10.63 8.78
CA THR A 25 -0.23 11.91 8.34
C THR A 25 -0.46 12.21 6.87
N LEU A 26 -0.61 11.20 6.02
CA LEU A 26 -0.63 11.38 4.56
C LEU A 26 -1.91 10.91 3.89
N TYR A 27 -2.66 10.01 4.51
CA TYR A 27 -3.88 9.46 3.92
C TYR A 27 -5.08 10.29 4.31
N ASP A 28 -5.95 10.55 3.31
CA ASP A 28 -7.20 11.26 3.55
C ASP A 28 -8.14 10.40 4.40
N LYS A 29 -9.02 11.05 5.15
CA LYS A 29 -10.03 10.38 5.95
C LYS A 29 -10.92 9.46 5.09
N ASP A 30 -11.23 9.89 3.87
CA ASP A 30 -12.12 9.19 2.94
C ASP A 30 -11.35 8.45 1.85
N ILE A 31 -10.14 8.03 2.12
CA ILE A 31 -9.30 7.25 1.20
C ILE A 31 -10.06 6.05 0.64
N VAL A 32 -9.86 5.76 -0.63
CA VAL A 32 -10.32 4.52 -1.26
C VAL A 32 -9.09 3.69 -1.62
N SER A 33 -9.04 2.47 -1.11
CA SER A 33 -7.96 1.53 -1.38
C SER A 33 -8.50 0.38 -2.21
N VAL A 34 -7.86 0.08 -3.33
CA VAL A 34 -8.34 -0.91 -4.29
C VAL A 34 -7.31 -2.02 -4.46
N GLU A 35 -7.72 -3.25 -4.21
CA GLU A 35 -6.96 -4.44 -4.53
C GLU A 35 -7.34 -4.95 -5.91
N ALA A 36 -6.44 -5.66 -6.60
CA ALA A 36 -6.75 -6.20 -7.92
C ALA A 36 -7.86 -7.25 -7.84
N ARG A 37 -7.88 -8.01 -6.76
CA ARG A 37 -8.91 -9.03 -6.49
C ARG A 37 -8.84 -9.43 -5.03
N THR A 38 -9.92 -10.06 -4.54
CA THR A 38 -9.95 -10.60 -3.19
C THR A 38 -10.07 -12.12 -3.25
N MET A 39 -9.54 -12.78 -2.23
CA MET A 39 -9.54 -14.24 -2.15
C MET A 39 -10.89 -14.81 -1.70
N ASP A 40 -11.67 -14.01 -1.00
CA ASP A 40 -12.92 -14.45 -0.36
C ASP A 40 -14.18 -13.95 -1.09
N GLY A 41 -14.02 -13.32 -2.25
CA GLY A 41 -15.15 -12.79 -3.00
C GLY A 41 -15.71 -11.48 -2.48
N SER A 42 -15.10 -10.88 -1.48
CA SER A 42 -15.51 -9.56 -1.00
C SER A 42 -15.14 -8.48 -2.01
N SER A 43 -15.61 -7.25 -1.79
CA SER A 43 -15.28 -6.13 -2.67
C SER A 43 -13.77 -5.87 -2.66
N PRO A 44 -13.15 -5.61 -3.83
CA PRO A 44 -11.75 -5.20 -3.87
C PRO A 44 -11.53 -3.80 -3.30
N GLU A 45 -12.58 -3.02 -3.08
CA GLU A 45 -12.47 -1.68 -2.55
C GLU A 45 -12.64 -1.65 -1.04
N THR A 46 -11.77 -0.90 -0.37
CA THR A 46 -11.89 -0.57 1.05
C THR A 46 -11.98 0.94 1.15
N LYS A 47 -12.99 1.44 1.85
CA LYS A 47 -13.23 2.88 1.96
C LYS A 47 -12.93 3.36 3.37
N GLY A 48 -12.30 4.53 3.45
CA GLY A 48 -12.03 5.20 4.70
C GLY A 48 -10.71 4.80 5.34
N ASN A 49 -10.14 5.73 6.08
CA ASN A 49 -8.85 5.54 6.75
C ASN A 49 -8.90 4.36 7.74
N ASP A 50 -10.00 4.24 8.48
CA ASP A 50 -10.14 3.15 9.45
C ASP A 50 -10.20 1.77 8.77
N GLY A 51 -10.86 1.68 7.61
CA GLY A 51 -10.91 0.45 6.85
C GLY A 51 -9.54 0.03 6.34
N VAL A 52 -8.77 0.99 5.82
CA VAL A 52 -7.42 0.72 5.33
C VAL A 52 -6.51 0.34 6.50
N ARG A 53 -6.68 0.98 7.66
CA ARG A 53 -5.94 0.64 8.87
C ARG A 53 -6.20 -0.82 9.28
N GLY A 54 -7.44 -1.27 9.16
CA GLY A 54 -7.78 -2.67 9.43
C GLY A 54 -7.05 -3.64 8.51
N LYS A 55 -6.90 -3.30 7.22
CA LYS A 55 -6.13 -4.11 6.27
C LYS A 55 -4.65 -4.17 6.66
N VAL A 56 -4.09 -3.03 7.03
CA VAL A 56 -2.69 -2.96 7.46
C VAL A 56 -2.47 -3.80 8.72
N ASP A 57 -3.36 -3.68 9.69
CA ASP A 57 -3.27 -4.45 10.94
C ASP A 57 -3.35 -5.95 10.67
N TRP A 58 -4.27 -6.37 9.80
CA TRP A 58 -4.38 -7.76 9.40
C TRP A 58 -3.09 -8.28 8.78
N TRP A 59 -2.50 -7.49 7.87
CA TRP A 59 -1.25 -7.85 7.22
C TRP A 59 -0.13 -8.01 8.23
N LEU A 60 0.04 -7.04 9.13
CA LEU A 60 1.10 -7.07 10.13
C LEU A 60 0.94 -8.24 11.09
N GLU A 61 -0.29 -8.61 11.42
CA GLU A 61 -0.58 -9.70 12.33
C GLU A 61 -0.38 -11.08 11.68
N ASN A 62 -0.72 -11.21 10.40
CA ASN A 62 -0.78 -12.51 9.72
C ASN A 62 0.42 -12.82 8.83
N MET A 63 1.23 -11.82 8.47
CA MET A 63 2.36 -12.01 7.57
C MET A 63 3.67 -11.74 8.29
N GLN A 64 4.63 -12.64 8.08
CA GLN A 64 6.01 -12.42 8.51
C GLN A 64 6.79 -11.89 7.32
N VAL A 65 7.28 -10.65 7.42
CA VAL A 65 8.04 -10.02 6.33
C VAL A 65 9.51 -10.29 6.53
N HIS A 66 10.12 -11.00 5.59
CA HIS A 66 11.56 -11.32 5.62
C HIS A 66 12.37 -10.22 4.96
N SER A 67 11.87 -9.65 3.88
CA SER A 67 12.48 -8.50 3.22
C SER A 67 11.40 -7.66 2.56
N PHE A 68 11.66 -6.36 2.44
CA PHE A 68 10.72 -5.42 1.87
C PHE A 68 11.49 -4.32 1.14
N LYS A 69 11.14 -4.08 -0.12
CA LYS A 69 11.75 -3.03 -0.94
C LYS A 69 10.66 -2.16 -1.54
N ALA A 70 10.88 -0.86 -1.53
CA ALA A 70 10.03 0.11 -2.19
C ALA A 70 10.88 0.92 -3.16
N ASN A 71 10.53 0.88 -4.43
CA ASN A 71 11.26 1.54 -5.51
C ASN A 71 10.42 2.68 -6.07
N GLY A 72 11.02 3.83 -6.23
CA GLY A 72 10.36 5.05 -6.68
C GLY A 72 10.61 6.19 -5.71
N PRO A 73 9.75 7.23 -5.69
CA PRO A 73 8.49 7.31 -6.42
C PRO A 73 8.68 7.74 -7.88
N PHE A 74 7.74 7.33 -8.71
CA PHE A 74 7.58 7.89 -10.05
C PHE A 74 6.37 8.82 -10.02
N VAL A 75 6.59 10.11 -10.20
CA VAL A 75 5.55 11.13 -9.98
C VAL A 75 5.07 11.70 -11.31
N ALA A 76 3.75 11.79 -11.49
CA ALA A 76 3.12 12.36 -12.67
C ALA A 76 1.87 13.14 -12.25
N HIS A 77 1.96 14.47 -12.23
CA HIS A 77 0.86 15.38 -11.87
C HIS A 77 0.32 15.10 -10.46
N ASP A 78 -0.92 14.60 -10.37
CA ASP A 78 -1.60 14.31 -9.10
C ASP A 78 -1.46 12.85 -8.66
N ARG A 79 -0.64 12.05 -9.38
CA ARG A 79 -0.44 10.64 -9.07
C ARG A 79 1.03 10.29 -8.97
N PHE A 80 1.30 9.22 -8.24
CA PHE A 80 2.64 8.64 -8.23
C PHE A 80 2.55 7.13 -8.09
N VAL A 81 3.63 6.47 -8.50
CA VAL A 81 3.73 5.01 -8.45
C VAL A 81 4.92 4.63 -7.58
N VAL A 82 4.71 3.62 -6.73
CA VAL A 82 5.79 2.97 -5.97
C VAL A 82 5.72 1.49 -6.28
N GLN A 83 6.84 0.90 -6.66
CA GLN A 83 6.92 -0.52 -6.93
C GLN A 83 7.45 -1.22 -5.67
N TYR A 84 6.73 -2.25 -5.23
CA TYR A 84 7.03 -3.00 -4.02
C TYR A 84 7.47 -4.41 -4.35
N ASP A 85 8.52 -4.87 -3.68
CA ASP A 85 8.96 -6.26 -3.68
C ASP A 85 9.10 -6.72 -2.24
N ALA A 86 8.52 -7.86 -1.92
CA ALA A 86 8.57 -8.39 -0.57
C ALA A 86 8.72 -9.91 -0.60
N ASP A 87 9.41 -10.42 0.40
CA ASP A 87 9.54 -11.85 0.68
C ASP A 87 8.82 -12.07 2.00
N VAL A 88 7.74 -12.83 1.99
CA VAL A 88 6.85 -12.97 3.14
C VAL A 88 6.46 -14.43 3.37
N THR A 89 6.13 -14.73 4.62
CA THR A 89 5.51 -16.01 4.99
C THR A 89 4.14 -15.74 5.59
N ASP A 90 3.13 -16.42 5.06
CA ASP A 90 1.80 -16.42 5.67
C ASP A 90 1.87 -17.30 6.93
N LYS A 91 1.66 -16.69 8.10
CA LYS A 91 1.76 -17.40 9.38
C LYS A 91 0.72 -18.50 9.53
N ASN A 92 -0.42 -18.36 8.86
CA ASN A 92 -1.52 -19.31 8.98
C ASN A 92 -1.28 -20.57 8.13
N SER A 93 -0.92 -20.40 6.86
CA SER A 93 -0.67 -21.51 5.94
C SER A 93 0.77 -22.02 5.97
N LYS A 94 1.69 -21.24 6.58
CA LYS A 94 3.13 -21.50 6.59
C LYS A 94 3.78 -21.38 5.21
N LYS A 95 3.07 -20.85 4.23
CA LYS A 95 3.61 -20.67 2.88
C LYS A 95 4.45 -19.41 2.79
N ARG A 96 5.62 -19.55 2.20
CA ARG A 96 6.51 -18.43 1.87
C ARG A 96 6.36 -18.09 0.41
N PHE A 97 6.23 -16.81 0.10
CA PHE A 97 6.03 -16.37 -1.28
C PHE A 97 6.68 -15.01 -1.50
N GLN A 98 6.88 -14.69 -2.77
CA GLN A 98 7.38 -13.39 -3.18
C GLN A 98 6.23 -12.55 -3.72
N LEU A 99 6.11 -11.32 -3.22
CA LEU A 99 5.13 -10.35 -3.67
C LEU A 99 5.83 -9.30 -4.50
N SER A 100 5.30 -9.00 -5.69
CA SER A 100 5.77 -7.89 -6.51
C SER A 100 4.54 -7.16 -7.01
N GLU A 101 4.42 -5.87 -6.70
CA GLU A 101 3.27 -5.09 -7.11
C GLU A 101 3.60 -3.62 -7.28
N GLY A 102 2.82 -2.93 -8.10
CA GLY A 102 2.85 -1.49 -8.21
C GLY A 102 1.72 -0.87 -7.41
N GLY A 103 2.03 0.12 -6.60
CA GLY A 103 1.01 0.93 -5.94
C GLY A 103 0.85 2.23 -6.71
N VAL A 104 -0.38 2.53 -7.13
CA VAL A 104 -0.71 3.78 -7.81
C VAL A 104 -1.49 4.64 -6.83
N TYR A 105 -0.97 5.82 -6.55
CA TYR A 105 -1.53 6.73 -5.55
C TYR A 105 -2.02 8.00 -6.21
N THR A 106 -3.19 8.48 -5.80
CA THR A 106 -3.74 9.76 -6.23
C THR A 106 -3.74 10.72 -5.05
N VAL A 107 -3.24 11.93 -5.28
CA VAL A 107 -3.09 12.96 -4.25
C VAL A 107 -4.05 14.11 -4.57
N LYS A 108 -4.75 14.58 -3.54
CA LYS A 108 -5.60 15.75 -3.63
C LYS A 108 -5.49 16.54 -2.32
N ASN A 109 -5.23 17.84 -2.45
CA ASN A 109 -5.07 18.74 -1.29
C ASN A 109 -4.03 18.21 -0.29
N GLY A 110 -2.92 17.68 -0.80
CA GLY A 110 -1.82 17.21 0.04
C GLY A 110 -2.06 15.89 0.74
N LYS A 111 -3.11 15.16 0.39
CA LYS A 111 -3.46 13.87 0.99
C LYS A 111 -3.68 12.83 -0.08
N ILE A 112 -3.40 11.57 0.26
CA ILE A 112 -3.69 10.44 -0.61
C ILE A 112 -5.17 10.14 -0.50
N VAL A 113 -5.89 10.25 -1.62
CA VAL A 113 -7.34 10.00 -1.68
C VAL A 113 -7.66 8.65 -2.32
N ARG A 114 -6.71 8.04 -3.00
CA ARG A 114 -6.89 6.73 -3.64
C ARG A 114 -5.55 6.03 -3.73
N GLU A 115 -5.55 4.74 -3.45
CA GLU A 115 -4.42 3.86 -3.74
C GLU A 115 -4.96 2.62 -4.46
N GLU A 116 -4.20 2.13 -5.42
CA GLU A 116 -4.60 0.98 -6.21
C GLU A 116 -3.39 0.07 -6.40
N PHE A 117 -3.53 -1.20 -6.06
CA PHE A 117 -2.43 -2.14 -6.12
C PHE A 117 -2.56 -3.05 -7.32
N LEU A 118 -1.49 -3.13 -8.10
CA LEU A 118 -1.42 -3.90 -9.33
C LEU A 118 -0.36 -4.98 -9.15
N PRO A 119 -0.76 -6.18 -8.71
CA PRO A 119 0.21 -7.26 -8.52
C PRO A 119 0.72 -7.75 -9.87
N ARG A 120 1.95 -8.21 -9.88
CA ARG A 120 2.54 -8.81 -11.06
C ARG A 120 1.77 -10.08 -11.40
N SER A 121 1.35 -10.19 -12.66
CA SER A 121 0.59 -11.35 -13.13
C SER A 121 1.47 -12.36 -13.84
N GLY A 122 0.89 -13.50 -14.16
CA GLY A 122 1.51 -14.48 -15.06
C GLY A 122 2.37 -15.53 -14.38
N ASN A 123 2.28 -15.66 -13.10
CA ASN A 123 3.06 -16.67 -12.39
C ASN A 123 2.17 -17.66 -11.69
#